data_d419efb9c7fd7004a009c6db411f0cc9
#
_entry.id   d419efb9c7fd7004a009c6db411f0cc9
#
_cell.length_a   1.000
_cell.length_b   1.000
_cell.length_c   1.000
_cell.angle_alpha   90.00
_cell.angle_beta   90.00
_cell.angle_gamma   90.00
#
_symmetry.space_group_name_H-M   'P 1'
#
loop_
_entity.id
_entity.type
_entity.pdbx_description
1 polymer ?
#
loop_
_entity_poly.entity_id
_entity_poly.type
_entity_poly.pdbx_seq_one_letter_code
_entity_poly.pdbx_strand_id
1 'polypeptide(L)'
;MNNNLVAEGDVEKYQRDGAVVLRSVLDDQALGELAIAVEQNMQSPGPWANEYAANSKQGRFFDDYVNWSRFDAYKKHALTGALAQIALELMQTTSGRFFHEHVLVKEAGNNQVTPWHNDDPYYGVNSNNSVSLWVPLDPIPEKIALRTIKLRRDFDKNFIPRRFVDQTAYVNDARGYEQFPEPQLLDESTDIESFAAMPGDIVAFHFRTLHSAPATTDYEGRRRVISFRYVDTDAVWATRPWKTSPPLEPNSLRPGDLLTDERFPLISR
;
A
#
# COMPACT_ATOMS: atom_id res chain seq x y z
N MET A 1 -16.08 -17.01 21.55
CA MET A 1 -14.61 -16.89 21.51
C MET A 1 -14.31 -15.88 20.42
N ASN A 2 -13.62 -14.79 20.75
CA ASN A 2 -13.20 -13.81 19.71
C ASN A 2 -12.16 -14.51 18.83
N ASN A 3 -12.53 -14.82 17.59
CA ASN A 3 -11.62 -15.36 16.59
C ASN A 3 -10.83 -14.21 15.92
N ASN A 4 -10.06 -13.46 16.73
CA ASN A 4 -9.21 -12.43 16.18
C ASN A 4 -8.06 -13.08 15.38
N LEU A 5 -7.79 -12.56 14.19
CA LEU A 5 -6.66 -12.97 13.34
C LEU A 5 -5.38 -12.21 13.72
N VAL A 6 -5.51 -11.05 14.38
CA VAL A 6 -4.40 -10.21 14.79
C VAL A 6 -4.23 -10.30 16.30
N ALA A 7 -3.01 -10.55 16.78
CA ALA A 7 -2.69 -10.51 18.19
C ALA A 7 -2.83 -9.09 18.76
N GLU A 8 -3.27 -8.98 20.02
CA GLU A 8 -3.47 -7.66 20.67
C GLU A 8 -2.19 -6.79 20.63
N GLY A 9 -1.03 -7.39 20.90
CA GLY A 9 0.25 -6.69 20.84
C GLY A 9 0.62 -6.17 19.45
N ASP A 10 0.17 -6.84 18.38
CA ASP A 10 0.37 -6.36 16.99
C ASP A 10 -0.56 -5.18 16.68
N VAL A 11 -1.80 -5.21 17.18
CA VAL A 11 -2.72 -4.05 17.08
C VAL A 11 -2.12 -2.86 17.81
N GLU A 12 -1.64 -3.04 19.05
CA GLU A 12 -0.98 -1.99 19.82
C GLU A 12 0.26 -1.43 19.11
N LYS A 13 1.11 -2.31 18.52
CA LYS A 13 2.28 -1.90 17.75
C LYS A 13 1.86 -1.06 16.54
N TYR A 14 0.88 -1.53 15.76
CA TYR A 14 0.36 -0.79 14.61
C TYR A 14 -0.16 0.60 15.01
N GLN A 15 -0.95 0.68 16.08
CA GLN A 15 -1.51 1.94 16.56
C GLN A 15 -0.44 2.91 17.10
N ARG A 16 0.65 2.40 17.67
CA ARG A 16 1.74 3.20 18.23
C ARG A 16 2.77 3.62 17.17
N ASP A 17 3.22 2.67 16.34
CA ASP A 17 4.36 2.85 15.43
C ASP A 17 3.92 3.11 13.98
N GLY A 18 2.64 2.92 13.66
CA GLY A 18 2.08 3.08 12.33
C GLY A 18 2.36 1.93 11.36
N ALA A 19 3.11 0.90 11.79
CA ALA A 19 3.40 -0.28 11.00
C ALA A 19 3.64 -1.52 11.87
N VAL A 20 3.33 -2.70 11.30
CA VAL A 20 3.57 -4.01 11.94
C VAL A 20 3.71 -5.08 10.86
N VAL A 21 4.46 -6.13 11.15
CA VAL A 21 4.44 -7.36 10.36
C VAL A 21 3.62 -8.42 11.06
N LEU A 22 2.63 -8.96 10.36
CA LEU A 22 1.81 -10.08 10.82
C LEU A 22 2.37 -11.36 10.18
N ARG A 23 2.69 -12.35 11.00
CA ARG A 23 3.36 -13.57 10.55
C ARG A 23 2.39 -14.70 10.27
N SER A 24 2.51 -15.34 9.10
CA SER A 24 1.79 -16.56 8.70
C SER A 24 0.27 -16.45 8.85
N VAL A 25 -0.30 -15.30 8.45
CA VAL A 25 -1.75 -15.01 8.56
C VAL A 25 -2.54 -15.37 7.31
N LEU A 26 -1.88 -15.64 6.19
CA LEU A 26 -2.50 -16.15 4.97
C LEU A 26 -2.05 -17.59 4.71
N ASP A 27 -2.99 -18.43 4.31
CA ASP A 27 -2.74 -19.81 3.94
C ASP A 27 -2.26 -19.96 2.48
N ASP A 28 -1.79 -21.15 2.14
CA ASP A 28 -1.27 -21.48 0.80
C ASP A 28 -2.35 -21.36 -0.28
N GLN A 29 -3.63 -21.58 0.05
CA GLN A 29 -4.72 -21.42 -0.90
C GLN A 29 -4.90 -19.95 -1.28
N ALA A 30 -4.97 -19.06 -0.30
CA ALA A 30 -5.08 -17.61 -0.54
C ALA A 30 -3.89 -17.08 -1.35
N LEU A 31 -2.68 -17.51 -0.99
CA LEU A 31 -1.46 -17.15 -1.71
C LEU A 31 -1.47 -17.63 -3.15
N GLY A 32 -1.88 -18.87 -3.39
CA GLY A 32 -1.99 -19.45 -4.73
C GLY A 32 -3.02 -18.70 -5.59
N GLU A 33 -4.20 -18.40 -5.05
CA GLU A 33 -5.24 -17.63 -5.73
C GLU A 33 -4.75 -16.22 -6.11
N LEU A 34 -4.09 -15.53 -5.17
CA LEU A 34 -3.54 -14.18 -5.41
C LEU A 34 -2.39 -14.20 -6.41
N ALA A 35 -1.50 -15.19 -6.33
CA ALA A 35 -0.39 -15.33 -7.27
C ALA A 35 -0.87 -15.55 -8.71
N ILE A 36 -1.88 -16.40 -8.92
CA ILE A 36 -2.52 -16.61 -10.22
C ILE A 36 -3.15 -15.31 -10.73
N ALA A 37 -3.88 -14.60 -9.87
CA ALA A 37 -4.53 -13.35 -10.25
C ALA A 37 -3.52 -12.25 -10.63
N VAL A 38 -2.37 -12.17 -9.96
CA VAL A 38 -1.29 -11.23 -10.32
C VAL A 38 -0.73 -11.57 -11.72
N GLU A 39 -0.48 -12.84 -12.03
CA GLU A 39 -0.01 -13.23 -13.38
C GLU A 39 -1.08 -12.92 -14.45
N GLN A 40 -2.36 -13.15 -14.17
CA GLN A 40 -3.45 -12.77 -15.06
C GLN A 40 -3.54 -11.25 -15.27
N ASN A 41 -3.37 -10.48 -14.21
CA ASN A 41 -3.33 -9.02 -14.28
C ASN A 41 -2.16 -8.52 -15.15
N MET A 42 -0.98 -9.11 -15.01
CA MET A 42 0.18 -8.79 -15.85
C MET A 42 -0.03 -9.15 -17.34
N GLN A 43 -0.81 -10.19 -17.63
CA GLN A 43 -1.18 -10.60 -19.00
C GLN A 43 -2.31 -9.75 -19.59
N SER A 44 -3.17 -9.22 -18.73
CA SER A 44 -4.29 -8.34 -19.10
C SER A 44 -4.30 -7.09 -18.22
N PRO A 45 -3.38 -6.13 -18.46
CA PRO A 45 -3.25 -4.94 -17.66
C PRO A 45 -4.51 -4.09 -17.60
N GLY A 46 -4.69 -3.37 -16.51
CA GLY A 46 -5.75 -2.38 -16.35
C GLY A 46 -5.42 -1.07 -17.07
N PRO A 47 -6.37 -0.12 -17.08
CA PRO A 47 -6.19 1.16 -17.77
C PRO A 47 -5.12 2.07 -17.16
N TRP A 48 -4.68 1.76 -15.96
CA TRP A 48 -3.68 2.55 -15.21
C TRP A 48 -2.37 1.78 -14.95
N ALA A 49 -2.20 0.65 -15.63
CA ALA A 49 -0.96 -0.11 -15.53
C ALA A 49 0.24 0.70 -16.06
N ASN A 50 1.37 0.56 -15.39
CA ASN A 50 2.64 1.13 -15.84
C ASN A 50 3.69 0.03 -15.93
N GLU A 51 4.57 0.17 -16.91
CA GLU A 51 5.77 -0.63 -17.05
C GLU A 51 6.99 0.28 -17.11
N TYR A 52 7.85 0.15 -16.13
CA TYR A 52 9.10 0.87 -16.06
C TYR A 52 10.24 -0.05 -16.56
N ALA A 53 11.15 0.49 -17.35
CA ALA A 53 12.33 -0.22 -17.85
C ALA A 53 12.04 -1.42 -18.80
N ALA A 54 10.86 -1.48 -19.43
CA ALA A 54 10.47 -2.58 -20.32
C ALA A 54 11.47 -2.84 -21.49
N ASN A 55 12.25 -1.85 -21.89
CA ASN A 55 13.23 -1.92 -22.98
C ASN A 55 14.68 -1.89 -22.52
N SER A 56 14.96 -2.01 -21.23
CA SER A 56 16.32 -1.99 -20.69
C SER A 56 16.84 -3.42 -20.41
N LYS A 57 18.16 -3.56 -20.28
CA LYS A 57 18.77 -4.79 -19.75
C LYS A 57 18.50 -5.01 -18.26
N GLN A 58 17.77 -4.08 -17.64
CA GLN A 58 17.35 -4.11 -16.24
C GLN A 58 16.03 -4.86 -16.13
N GLY A 59 15.82 -5.55 -15.04
CA GLY A 59 14.58 -6.28 -14.78
C GLY A 59 13.33 -5.38 -14.89
N ARG A 60 12.24 -5.93 -15.40
CA ARG A 60 10.94 -5.24 -15.54
C ARG A 60 10.43 -4.77 -14.17
N PHE A 61 9.83 -3.60 -14.12
CA PHE A 61 8.95 -3.20 -13.02
C PHE A 61 7.55 -2.93 -13.59
N PHE A 62 6.60 -3.71 -13.13
CA PHE A 62 5.18 -3.57 -13.47
C PHE A 62 4.42 -3.11 -12.23
N ASP A 63 3.55 -2.11 -12.37
CA ASP A 63 2.55 -1.78 -11.37
C ASP A 63 1.18 -1.56 -12.02
N ASP A 64 0.13 -1.93 -11.28
CA ASP A 64 -1.26 -1.74 -11.71
C ASP A 64 -2.17 -1.67 -10.48
N TYR A 65 -3.28 -0.95 -10.58
CA TYR A 65 -4.20 -0.76 -9.45
C TYR A 65 -5.65 -0.61 -9.90
N VAL A 66 -6.59 -0.83 -8.94
CA VAL A 66 -8.05 -0.74 -9.14
C VAL A 66 -8.55 -1.80 -10.13
N ASN A 67 -8.04 -3.01 -10.00
CA ASN A 67 -8.46 -4.18 -10.79
C ASN A 67 -9.31 -5.17 -9.98
N TRP A 68 -9.59 -4.88 -8.71
CA TRP A 68 -10.28 -5.78 -7.79
C TRP A 68 -11.61 -6.33 -8.31
N SER A 69 -12.34 -5.56 -9.10
CA SER A 69 -13.61 -5.99 -9.68
C SER A 69 -13.43 -6.85 -10.95
N ARG A 70 -12.22 -6.89 -11.54
CA ARG A 70 -11.89 -7.65 -12.74
C ARG A 70 -11.44 -9.09 -12.43
N PHE A 71 -10.87 -9.31 -11.22
CA PHE A 71 -10.33 -10.60 -10.82
C PHE A 71 -11.01 -11.09 -9.55
N ASP A 72 -11.70 -12.25 -9.65
CA ASP A 72 -12.47 -12.81 -8.53
C ASP A 72 -11.62 -13.03 -7.26
N ALA A 73 -10.35 -13.43 -7.41
CA ALA A 73 -9.45 -13.59 -6.28
C ALA A 73 -9.20 -12.26 -5.55
N TYR A 74 -8.97 -11.17 -6.28
CA TYR A 74 -8.80 -9.85 -5.65
C TYR A 74 -10.06 -9.44 -4.91
N LYS A 75 -11.23 -9.58 -5.56
CA LYS A 75 -12.52 -9.26 -4.97
C LYS A 75 -12.80 -10.08 -3.71
N LYS A 76 -12.61 -11.40 -3.79
CA LYS A 76 -12.80 -12.33 -2.66
C LYS A 76 -11.95 -11.92 -1.47
N HIS A 77 -10.64 -11.80 -1.67
CA HIS A 77 -9.71 -11.53 -0.57
C HIS A 77 -9.83 -10.11 -0.03
N ALA A 78 -10.17 -9.12 -0.87
CA ALA A 78 -10.40 -7.74 -0.46
C ALA A 78 -11.66 -7.57 0.40
N LEU A 79 -12.75 -8.29 0.10
CA LEU A 79 -14.05 -7.97 0.69
C LEU A 79 -14.54 -8.96 1.75
N THR A 80 -14.17 -10.24 1.65
CA THR A 80 -14.75 -11.30 2.47
C THR A 80 -13.72 -12.24 3.11
N GLY A 81 -12.44 -12.06 2.79
CA GLY A 81 -11.36 -12.91 3.30
C GLY A 81 -10.72 -12.38 4.57
N ALA A 82 -9.64 -13.04 4.97
CA ALA A 82 -8.85 -12.67 6.14
C ALA A 82 -8.34 -11.22 6.09
N LEU A 83 -8.05 -10.69 4.89
CA LEU A 83 -7.55 -9.32 4.73
C LEU A 83 -8.54 -8.27 5.22
N ALA A 84 -9.84 -8.42 4.90
CA ALA A 84 -10.86 -7.50 5.39
C ALA A 84 -10.97 -7.54 6.92
N GLN A 85 -10.93 -8.73 7.51
CA GLN A 85 -10.96 -8.89 8.96
C GLN A 85 -9.72 -8.28 9.63
N ILE A 86 -8.52 -8.58 9.12
CA ILE A 86 -7.25 -8.01 9.62
C ILE A 86 -7.29 -6.48 9.56
N ALA A 87 -7.79 -5.90 8.46
CA ALA A 87 -7.90 -4.45 8.33
C ALA A 87 -8.79 -3.86 9.42
N LEU A 88 -9.98 -4.44 9.66
CA LEU A 88 -10.90 -3.98 10.70
C LEU A 88 -10.31 -4.13 12.11
N GLU A 89 -9.53 -5.20 12.36
CA GLU A 89 -8.86 -5.41 13.65
C GLU A 89 -7.77 -4.36 13.89
N LEU A 90 -6.90 -4.13 12.91
CA LEU A 90 -5.85 -3.11 13.01
C LEU A 90 -6.42 -1.70 13.14
N MET A 91 -7.49 -1.38 12.43
CA MET A 91 -8.21 -0.11 12.54
C MET A 91 -9.07 0.01 13.81
N GLN A 92 -9.22 -1.07 14.59
CA GLN A 92 -10.08 -1.14 15.79
C GLN A 92 -11.52 -0.69 15.51
N THR A 93 -12.10 -1.15 14.39
CA THR A 93 -13.48 -0.86 13.98
C THR A 93 -14.24 -2.11 13.60
N THR A 94 -15.57 -2.03 13.56
CA THR A 94 -16.44 -3.13 13.12
C THR A 94 -16.84 -3.02 11.65
N SER A 95 -16.61 -1.87 11.03
CA SER A 95 -16.91 -1.62 9.63
C SER A 95 -15.93 -0.63 9.02
N GLY A 96 -15.67 -0.79 7.74
CA GLY A 96 -14.78 0.07 6.96
C GLY A 96 -15.10 -0.05 5.48
N ARG A 97 -14.28 0.54 4.66
CA ARG A 97 -14.41 0.45 3.20
C ARG A 97 -13.12 -0.03 2.59
N PHE A 98 -13.24 -0.93 1.62
CA PHE A 98 -12.14 -1.23 0.73
C PHE A 98 -11.93 -0.06 -0.22
N PHE A 99 -10.70 0.44 -0.31
CA PHE A 99 -10.39 1.60 -1.14
C PHE A 99 -9.86 1.18 -2.52
N HIS A 100 -8.78 0.42 -2.59
CA HIS A 100 -8.29 -0.22 -3.83
C HIS A 100 -7.15 -1.19 -3.52
N GLU A 101 -6.79 -2.04 -4.49
CA GLU A 101 -5.53 -2.78 -4.46
C GLU A 101 -4.49 -2.15 -5.39
N HIS A 102 -3.22 -2.47 -5.15
CA HIS A 102 -2.09 -2.08 -5.96
C HIS A 102 -1.13 -3.26 -6.12
N VAL A 103 -0.96 -3.73 -7.32
CA VAL A 103 0.00 -4.77 -7.69
C VAL A 103 1.34 -4.14 -8.01
N LEU A 104 2.42 -4.70 -7.49
CA LEU A 104 3.79 -4.22 -7.66
C LEU A 104 4.69 -5.41 -7.93
N VAL A 105 5.24 -5.52 -9.13
CA VAL A 105 6.11 -6.63 -9.52
C VAL A 105 7.44 -6.10 -10.02
N LYS A 106 8.49 -6.36 -9.27
CA LYS A 106 9.88 -6.09 -9.69
C LYS A 106 10.56 -7.40 -10.03
N GLU A 107 11.03 -7.51 -11.27
CA GLU A 107 11.85 -8.63 -11.71
C GLU A 107 13.27 -8.50 -11.17
N ALA A 108 14.04 -9.61 -11.24
CA ALA A 108 15.45 -9.63 -10.85
C ALA A 108 16.25 -8.51 -11.53
N GLY A 109 17.15 -7.90 -10.80
CA GLY A 109 18.04 -6.87 -11.34
C GLY A 109 17.37 -5.51 -11.60
N ASN A 110 16.13 -5.29 -11.14
CA ASN A 110 15.47 -3.98 -11.30
C ASN A 110 16.11 -2.93 -10.38
N ASN A 111 16.48 -1.78 -10.96
CA ASN A 111 17.15 -0.70 -10.24
C ASN A 111 16.22 0.39 -9.70
N GLN A 112 14.91 0.26 -9.91
CA GLN A 112 13.95 1.24 -9.41
C GLN A 112 13.80 1.14 -7.89
N VAL A 113 14.10 2.23 -7.21
CA VAL A 113 13.81 2.41 -5.78
C VAL A 113 12.39 2.96 -5.66
N THR A 114 11.62 2.47 -4.70
CA THR A 114 10.43 3.19 -4.26
C THR A 114 10.90 4.29 -3.31
N PRO A 115 10.77 5.58 -3.68
CA PRO A 115 11.26 6.69 -2.85
C PRO A 115 10.56 6.72 -1.49
N TRP A 116 11.15 7.38 -0.49
CA TRP A 116 10.46 7.66 0.75
C TRP A 116 9.23 8.52 0.51
N HIS A 117 8.08 8.05 0.97
CA HIS A 117 6.79 8.71 0.82
C HIS A 117 5.79 8.20 1.86
N ASN A 118 4.69 8.88 2.01
CA ASN A 118 3.48 8.38 2.64
C ASN A 118 2.35 8.31 1.60
N ASP A 119 1.41 7.40 1.80
CA ASP A 119 0.34 7.11 0.84
C ASP A 119 -0.73 8.23 0.75
N ASP A 120 -1.04 8.86 1.88
CA ASP A 120 -2.12 9.84 2.03
C ASP A 120 -2.18 10.91 0.92
N PRO A 121 -1.07 11.59 0.55
CA PRO A 121 -1.11 12.64 -0.45
C PRO A 121 -1.35 12.16 -1.87
N TYR A 122 -1.11 10.86 -2.16
CA TYR A 122 -1.39 10.29 -3.47
C TYR A 122 -2.87 10.08 -3.72
N TYR A 123 -3.68 9.93 -2.67
CA TYR A 123 -5.06 9.46 -2.77
C TYR A 123 -6.09 10.59 -2.75
N GLY A 124 -7.16 10.39 -3.50
CA GLY A 124 -8.34 11.26 -3.48
C GLY A 124 -9.26 10.98 -2.29
N VAL A 125 -8.70 10.69 -1.12
CA VAL A 125 -9.44 10.41 0.11
C VAL A 125 -8.75 11.04 1.31
N ASN A 126 -9.53 11.51 2.28
CA ASN A 126 -9.05 11.81 3.62
C ASN A 126 -9.66 10.81 4.60
N SER A 127 -8.81 10.16 5.37
CA SER A 127 -9.19 9.24 6.44
C SER A 127 -8.23 9.38 7.61
N ASN A 128 -8.76 9.38 8.82
CA ASN A 128 -7.94 9.38 10.03
C ASN A 128 -7.57 7.95 10.47
N ASN A 129 -8.26 6.95 9.92
CA ASN A 129 -8.08 5.55 10.27
C ASN A 129 -8.04 4.72 8.97
N SER A 130 -6.88 4.28 8.60
CA SER A 130 -6.61 3.63 7.32
C SER A 130 -5.52 2.59 7.45
N VAL A 131 -5.50 1.59 6.58
CA VAL A 131 -4.44 0.57 6.54
C VAL A 131 -4.15 0.13 5.12
N SER A 132 -2.86 0.02 4.79
CA SER A 132 -2.32 -0.71 3.64
C SER A 132 -1.83 -2.08 4.13
N LEU A 133 -2.40 -3.15 3.59
CA LEU A 133 -1.95 -4.53 3.82
C LEU A 133 -1.08 -4.96 2.64
N TRP A 134 0.22 -4.91 2.82
CA TRP A 134 1.23 -5.25 1.83
C TRP A 134 1.52 -6.75 1.90
N VAL A 135 1.03 -7.52 0.92
CA VAL A 135 1.05 -8.98 0.87
C VAL A 135 2.14 -9.46 -0.09
N PRO A 136 3.27 -9.97 0.40
CA PRO A 136 4.30 -10.55 -0.44
C PRO A 136 3.86 -11.93 -0.97
N LEU A 137 4.05 -12.16 -2.26
CA LEU A 137 3.82 -13.45 -2.92
C LEU A 137 5.13 -14.20 -3.18
N ASP A 138 6.27 -13.55 -2.94
CA ASP A 138 7.61 -14.11 -3.01
C ASP A 138 8.37 -13.79 -1.72
N PRO A 139 9.43 -14.54 -1.36
CA PRO A 139 10.27 -14.21 -0.22
C PRO A 139 10.91 -12.82 -0.35
N ILE A 140 10.82 -12.03 0.69
CA ILE A 140 11.37 -10.67 0.76
C ILE A 140 12.49 -10.63 1.80
N PRO A 141 13.75 -10.86 1.40
CA PRO A 141 14.88 -10.73 2.32
C PRO A 141 15.11 -9.28 2.71
N GLU A 142 15.78 -9.06 3.83
CA GLU A 142 16.05 -7.76 4.44
C GLU A 142 16.57 -6.70 3.44
N LYS A 143 17.47 -7.09 2.55
CA LYS A 143 18.11 -6.19 1.58
C LYS A 143 17.14 -5.53 0.59
N ILE A 144 15.95 -6.11 0.36
CA ILE A 144 14.91 -5.57 -0.54
C ILE A 144 13.59 -5.32 0.18
N ALA A 145 13.59 -5.40 1.50
CA ALA A 145 12.40 -5.28 2.32
C ALA A 145 11.81 -3.88 2.31
N LEU A 146 10.50 -3.81 2.55
CA LEU A 146 9.84 -2.54 2.85
C LEU A 146 10.43 -1.98 4.14
N ARG A 147 10.71 -0.68 4.13
CA ARG A 147 11.21 0.06 5.30
C ARG A 147 10.23 1.16 5.67
N THR A 148 10.04 1.36 6.95
CA THR A 148 9.20 2.44 7.48
C THR A 148 9.96 3.29 8.46
N ILE A 149 9.51 4.54 8.63
CA ILE A 149 9.88 5.38 9.76
C ILE A 149 8.70 5.31 10.74
N LYS A 150 8.96 5.01 12.01
CA LYS A 150 7.92 4.92 13.03
C LYS A 150 7.07 6.18 13.03
N LEU A 151 5.76 6.00 12.90
CA LEU A 151 4.81 7.10 12.88
C LEU A 151 4.69 7.69 14.29
N ARG A 152 5.11 8.94 14.46
CA ARG A 152 4.74 9.68 15.65
C ARG A 152 3.32 10.20 15.46
N ARG A 153 2.44 10.02 16.43
CA ARG A 153 1.02 10.46 16.34
C ARG A 153 0.84 11.96 16.13
N ASP A 154 1.83 12.76 16.52
CA ASP A 154 1.90 14.21 16.31
C ASP A 154 2.50 14.60 14.95
N PHE A 155 2.79 13.60 14.09
CA PHE A 155 3.30 13.84 12.77
C PHE A 155 2.14 14.23 11.83
N ASP A 156 1.90 15.50 11.72
CA ASP A 156 0.82 16.11 10.90
C ASP A 156 1.30 16.65 9.54
N LYS A 157 2.56 16.39 9.20
CA LYS A 157 3.15 16.88 7.96
C LYS A 157 2.65 16.07 6.77
N ASN A 158 2.17 16.82 5.77
CA ASN A 158 1.86 16.26 4.46
C ASN A 158 3.02 16.55 3.51
N PHE A 159 3.52 15.52 2.82
CA PHE A 159 4.58 15.68 1.84
C PHE A 159 4.03 15.68 0.42
N ILE A 160 4.67 16.46 -0.44
CA ILE A 160 4.40 16.42 -1.88
C ILE A 160 4.81 15.06 -2.42
N PRO A 161 3.91 14.32 -3.14
CA PRO A 161 4.21 13.01 -3.71
C PRO A 161 5.38 13.06 -4.68
N ARG A 162 6.10 11.94 -4.77
CA ARG A 162 7.20 11.74 -5.73
C ARG A 162 6.82 10.69 -6.77
N ARG A 163 7.24 10.89 -8.00
CA ARG A 163 7.10 9.90 -9.07
C ARG A 163 8.03 8.72 -8.83
N PHE A 164 7.54 7.51 -9.03
CA PHE A 164 8.37 6.31 -8.86
C PHE A 164 9.39 6.15 -10.00
N VAL A 165 9.10 6.70 -11.18
CA VAL A 165 9.96 6.58 -12.36
C VAL A 165 11.29 7.33 -12.23
N ASP A 166 11.28 8.53 -11.68
CA ASP A 166 12.43 9.43 -11.63
C ASP A 166 12.64 10.11 -10.26
N GLN A 167 11.82 9.77 -9.30
CA GLN A 167 11.81 10.29 -7.93
C GLN A 167 11.58 11.81 -7.82
N THR A 168 11.17 12.47 -8.90
CA THR A 168 10.84 13.88 -8.88
C THR A 168 9.54 14.15 -8.15
N ALA A 169 9.44 15.30 -7.47
CA ALA A 169 8.19 15.73 -6.87
C ALA A 169 7.12 16.00 -7.94
N TYR A 170 5.85 15.77 -7.59
CA TYR A 170 4.72 16.03 -8.49
C TYR A 170 4.60 17.51 -8.86
N VAL A 171 4.89 18.38 -7.90
CA VAL A 171 4.93 19.84 -8.04
C VAL A 171 6.05 20.40 -7.16
N ASN A 172 6.50 21.61 -7.45
CA ASN A 172 7.58 22.24 -6.67
C ASN A 172 7.09 22.80 -5.34
N ASP A 173 5.83 23.23 -5.27
CA ASP A 173 5.21 23.82 -4.09
C ASP A 173 3.70 23.57 -4.10
N ALA A 174 3.13 23.36 -2.92
CA ALA A 174 1.68 23.28 -2.74
C ALA A 174 1.31 23.69 -1.31
N ARG A 175 0.29 24.54 -1.16
CA ARG A 175 -0.16 25.01 0.14
C ARG A 175 -0.58 23.84 1.04
N GLY A 176 -0.01 23.76 2.23
CA GLY A 176 -0.28 22.70 3.21
C GLY A 176 0.53 21.42 3.01
N TYR A 177 1.52 21.45 2.10
CA TYR A 177 2.42 20.33 1.85
C TYR A 177 3.88 20.81 1.88
N GLU A 178 4.77 19.95 2.33
CA GLU A 178 6.22 20.19 2.37
C GLU A 178 6.93 19.28 1.35
N GLN A 179 8.11 19.69 0.89
CA GLN A 179 9.01 18.77 0.19
C GLN A 179 9.51 17.72 1.19
N PHE A 180 9.52 16.46 0.79
CA PHE A 180 10.15 15.43 1.61
C PHE A 180 11.65 15.71 1.71
N PRO A 181 12.25 15.73 2.91
CA PRO A 181 13.68 15.93 3.07
C PRO A 181 14.46 14.84 2.33
N GLU A 182 15.61 15.20 1.76
CA GLU A 182 16.46 14.21 1.10
C GLU A 182 16.81 13.08 2.07
N PRO A 183 16.78 11.79 1.62
CA PRO A 183 17.01 10.64 2.50
C PRO A 183 18.32 10.70 3.27
N GLN A 184 19.34 11.39 2.73
CA GLN A 184 20.63 11.60 3.38
C GLN A 184 20.56 12.51 4.61
N LEU A 185 19.46 13.27 4.74
CA LEU A 185 19.18 14.15 5.89
C LEU A 185 18.35 13.45 6.98
N LEU A 186 17.92 12.21 6.74
CA LEU A 186 17.39 11.35 7.79
C LEU A 186 18.60 10.92 8.62
N ASP A 187 18.77 11.51 9.79
CA ASP A 187 19.90 11.22 10.66
C ASP A 187 19.84 9.78 11.23
N GLU A 188 20.95 9.33 11.81
CA GLU A 188 21.04 8.00 12.42
C GLU A 188 20.07 7.80 13.60
N SER A 189 19.47 8.88 14.12
CA SER A 189 18.45 8.84 15.16
C SER A 189 17.05 8.53 14.63
N THR A 190 16.88 8.49 13.30
CA THR A 190 15.60 8.16 12.68
C THR A 190 15.29 6.67 12.86
N ASP A 191 14.22 6.35 13.58
CA ASP A 191 13.76 5.00 13.85
C ASP A 191 13.23 4.34 12.55
N ILE A 192 14.16 3.81 11.74
CA ILE A 192 13.85 3.05 10.55
C ILE A 192 13.68 1.58 10.93
N GLU A 193 12.52 1.02 10.63
CA GLU A 193 12.24 -0.39 10.77
C GLU A 193 12.13 -1.03 9.38
N SER A 194 12.73 -2.20 9.20
CA SER A 194 12.73 -2.96 7.96
C SER A 194 11.96 -4.27 8.16
N PHE A 195 11.17 -4.68 7.16
CA PHE A 195 10.25 -5.79 7.27
C PHE A 195 10.57 -6.89 6.25
N ALA A 196 11.59 -7.72 6.56
CA ALA A 196 11.74 -8.98 5.86
C ALA A 196 10.49 -9.84 6.06
N ALA A 197 9.98 -10.42 4.99
CA ALA A 197 8.72 -11.16 5.00
C ALA A 197 8.75 -12.38 4.09
N MET A 198 7.96 -13.39 4.44
CA MET A 198 7.75 -14.59 3.63
C MET A 198 6.32 -14.58 3.07
N PRO A 199 6.04 -15.34 1.99
CA PRO A 199 4.65 -15.60 1.61
C PRO A 199 3.85 -16.13 2.80
N GLY A 200 2.66 -15.56 3.02
CA GLY A 200 1.85 -15.81 4.22
C GLY A 200 1.94 -14.72 5.27
N ASP A 201 3.02 -13.94 5.30
CA ASP A 201 3.13 -12.73 6.12
C ASP A 201 2.40 -11.55 5.47
N ILE A 202 2.09 -10.53 6.27
CA ILE A 202 1.57 -9.24 5.80
C ILE A 202 2.36 -8.13 6.49
N VAL A 203 2.83 -7.14 5.73
CA VAL A 203 3.29 -5.88 6.31
C VAL A 203 2.14 -4.89 6.27
N ALA A 204 1.62 -4.53 7.43
CA ALA A 204 0.54 -3.57 7.56
C ALA A 204 1.09 -2.19 7.96
N PHE A 205 0.65 -1.13 7.29
CA PHE A 205 1.05 0.23 7.64
C PHE A 205 -0.07 1.24 7.36
N HIS A 206 -0.08 2.31 8.17
CA HIS A 206 -1.04 3.40 8.03
C HIS A 206 -0.70 4.28 6.81
N PHE A 207 -1.68 4.90 6.15
CA PHE A 207 -1.43 5.75 4.97
C PHE A 207 -0.46 6.91 5.22
N ARG A 208 -0.39 7.39 6.46
CA ARG A 208 0.56 8.44 6.87
C ARG A 208 1.96 7.93 7.19
N THR A 209 2.16 6.62 7.32
CA THR A 209 3.47 6.05 7.62
C THR A 209 4.42 6.28 6.46
N LEU A 210 5.54 6.94 6.76
CA LEU A 210 6.62 7.11 5.80
C LEU A 210 7.26 5.76 5.53
N HIS A 211 7.32 5.39 4.25
CA HIS A 211 7.87 4.12 3.83
C HIS A 211 8.62 4.21 2.51
N SER A 212 9.49 3.24 2.28
CA SER A 212 10.26 3.08 1.06
C SER A 212 10.56 1.62 0.80
N ALA A 213 11.02 1.29 -0.42
CA ALA A 213 11.52 -0.04 -0.72
C ALA A 213 12.74 0.04 -1.64
N PRO A 214 13.85 -0.65 -1.31
CA PRO A 214 15.05 -0.67 -2.14
C PRO A 214 14.80 -1.23 -3.54
N ALA A 215 15.77 -0.97 -4.43
CA ALA A 215 15.89 -1.67 -5.70
C ALA A 215 16.12 -3.17 -5.50
N THR A 216 15.89 -3.96 -6.54
CA THR A 216 16.21 -5.39 -6.57
C THR A 216 17.45 -5.68 -7.41
N THR A 217 18.38 -4.74 -7.53
CA THR A 217 19.55 -4.80 -8.41
C THR A 217 20.42 -6.04 -8.11
N ASP A 218 20.65 -6.32 -6.83
CA ASP A 218 21.48 -7.44 -6.38
C ASP A 218 20.64 -8.62 -5.86
N TYR A 219 19.41 -8.75 -6.39
CA TYR A 219 18.50 -9.83 -6.04
C TYR A 219 18.09 -10.61 -7.30
N GLU A 220 18.33 -11.91 -7.28
CA GLU A 220 18.08 -12.79 -8.42
C GLU A 220 16.60 -13.25 -8.53
N GLY A 221 15.81 -13.05 -7.49
CA GLY A 221 14.40 -13.43 -7.44
C GLY A 221 13.46 -12.31 -7.94
N ARG A 222 12.21 -12.69 -8.18
CA ARG A 222 11.10 -11.76 -8.36
C ARG A 222 10.64 -11.21 -7.00
N ARG A 223 10.05 -10.04 -7.02
CA ARG A 223 9.32 -9.47 -5.88
C ARG A 223 7.91 -9.10 -6.33
N ARG A 224 6.98 -10.03 -6.24
CA ARG A 224 5.55 -9.79 -6.44
C ARG A 224 4.90 -9.43 -5.11
N VAL A 225 4.18 -8.34 -5.13
CA VAL A 225 3.42 -7.84 -3.99
C VAL A 225 2.07 -7.34 -4.47
N ILE A 226 1.04 -7.59 -3.68
CA ILE A 226 -0.24 -6.92 -3.84
C ILE A 226 -0.58 -6.22 -2.52
N SER A 227 -0.88 -4.92 -2.59
CA SER A 227 -1.22 -4.11 -1.43
C SER A 227 -2.70 -3.78 -1.44
N PHE A 228 -3.45 -4.23 -0.43
CA PHE A 228 -4.88 -3.95 -0.24
C PHE A 228 -5.05 -2.78 0.73
N ARG A 229 -5.85 -1.81 0.36
CA ARG A 229 -6.01 -0.55 1.09
C ARG A 229 -7.42 -0.38 1.61
N TYR A 230 -7.52 -0.06 2.89
CA TYR A 230 -8.78 0.11 3.59
C TYR A 230 -8.80 1.42 4.36
N VAL A 231 -10.00 1.96 4.50
CA VAL A 231 -10.28 3.17 5.28
C VAL A 231 -11.50 2.95 6.16
N ASP A 232 -11.69 3.79 7.17
CA ASP A 232 -12.89 3.77 7.98
C ASP A 232 -14.14 4.23 7.19
N THR A 233 -15.31 4.11 7.80
CA THR A 233 -16.59 4.53 7.19
C THR A 233 -16.75 6.04 7.13
N ASP A 234 -15.95 6.79 7.92
CA ASP A 234 -15.97 8.25 7.98
C ASP A 234 -15.01 8.89 6.97
N ALA A 235 -14.33 8.07 6.18
CA ALA A 235 -13.46 8.53 5.11
C ALA A 235 -14.26 9.34 4.08
N VAL A 236 -13.69 10.45 3.64
CA VAL A 236 -14.35 11.39 2.73
C VAL A 236 -13.55 11.58 1.45
N TRP A 237 -14.27 11.82 0.36
CA TRP A 237 -13.66 12.21 -0.90
C TRP A 237 -12.87 13.51 -0.74
N ALA A 238 -11.66 13.54 -1.31
CA ALA A 238 -10.77 14.70 -1.25
C ALA A 238 -10.18 15.01 -2.63
N THR A 239 -9.96 16.29 -2.89
CA THR A 239 -9.18 16.74 -4.05
C THR A 239 -7.74 17.02 -3.66
N ARG A 240 -6.83 16.85 -4.62
CA ARG A 240 -5.41 17.19 -4.46
C ARG A 240 -5.02 18.24 -5.50
N PRO A 241 -3.98 19.05 -5.25
CA PRO A 241 -3.47 20.00 -6.25
C PRO A 241 -2.69 19.33 -7.40
N TRP A 242 -2.74 18.01 -7.48
CA TRP A 242 -2.15 17.16 -8.53
C TRP A 242 -3.10 16.02 -8.89
N LYS A 243 -2.78 15.30 -9.96
CA LYS A 243 -3.49 14.08 -10.33
C LYS A 243 -3.18 12.99 -9.30
N THR A 244 -4.23 12.42 -8.69
CA THR A 244 -4.11 11.34 -7.71
C THR A 244 -3.59 10.04 -8.33
N SER A 245 -3.12 9.13 -7.49
CA SER A 245 -2.71 7.79 -7.89
C SER A 245 -3.33 6.78 -6.91
N PRO A 246 -4.38 6.04 -7.30
CA PRO A 246 -5.01 5.98 -8.62
C PRO A 246 -5.71 7.30 -9.01
N PRO A 247 -5.80 7.58 -10.33
CA PRO A 247 -6.45 8.78 -10.84
C PRO A 247 -7.98 8.59 -10.93
N LEU A 248 -8.59 8.32 -9.78
CA LEU A 248 -10.03 8.13 -9.69
C LEU A 248 -10.78 9.44 -9.97
N GLU A 249 -11.77 9.37 -10.83
CA GLU A 249 -12.67 10.50 -11.07
C GLU A 249 -13.70 10.61 -9.94
N PRO A 250 -14.13 11.83 -9.59
CA PRO A 250 -15.08 12.03 -8.48
C PRO A 250 -16.46 11.41 -8.73
N ASN A 251 -16.86 11.20 -9.99
CA ASN A 251 -18.22 10.84 -10.39
C ASN A 251 -19.26 11.83 -9.80
N SER A 252 -20.08 11.35 -8.83
CA SER A 252 -21.05 12.19 -8.12
C SER A 252 -20.53 12.75 -6.80
N LEU A 253 -19.35 12.33 -6.34
CA LEU A 253 -18.78 12.76 -5.05
C LEU A 253 -18.20 14.16 -5.12
N ARG A 254 -18.43 14.95 -4.07
CA ARG A 254 -17.82 16.25 -3.84
C ARG A 254 -16.80 16.16 -2.72
N PRO A 255 -15.80 17.05 -2.65
CA PRO A 255 -14.91 17.10 -1.51
C PRO A 255 -15.68 17.20 -0.19
N GLY A 256 -15.41 16.27 0.73
CA GLY A 256 -16.11 16.13 2.01
C GLY A 256 -17.26 15.12 2.01
N ASP A 257 -17.70 14.61 0.87
CA ASP A 257 -18.71 13.54 0.82
C ASP A 257 -18.11 12.21 1.28
N LEU A 258 -18.89 11.42 2.03
CA LEU A 258 -18.50 10.06 2.42
C LEU A 258 -18.31 9.17 1.17
N LEU A 259 -17.38 8.23 1.25
CA LEU A 259 -17.09 7.28 0.16
C LEU A 259 -18.20 6.22 0.06
N THR A 260 -19.38 6.59 -0.39
CA THR A 260 -20.58 5.72 -0.39
C THR A 260 -20.86 5.03 -1.73
N ASP A 261 -20.09 5.32 -2.78
CA ASP A 261 -20.32 4.71 -4.08
C ASP A 261 -19.74 3.28 -4.18
N GLU A 262 -20.16 2.53 -5.21
CA GLU A 262 -19.84 1.11 -5.41
C GLU A 262 -18.34 0.81 -5.57
N ARG A 263 -17.53 1.83 -5.90
CA ARG A 263 -16.08 1.69 -6.03
C ARG A 263 -15.40 1.44 -4.69
N PHE A 264 -16.07 1.79 -3.60
CA PHE A 264 -15.58 1.70 -2.23
C PHE A 264 -16.50 0.79 -1.39
N PRO A 265 -16.53 -0.52 -1.70
CA PRO A 265 -17.45 -1.42 -1.05
C PRO A 265 -17.26 -1.48 0.47
N LEU A 266 -18.38 -1.58 1.18
CA LEU A 266 -18.38 -1.73 2.62
C LEU A 266 -17.84 -3.12 2.99
N ILE A 267 -16.99 -3.17 4.01
CA ILE A 267 -16.60 -4.38 4.70
C ILE A 267 -17.08 -4.30 6.16
N SER A 268 -17.48 -5.43 6.73
CA SER A 268 -17.93 -5.51 8.12
C SER A 268 -17.60 -6.87 8.72
N ARG A 269 -17.44 -6.90 10.04
CA ARG A 269 -17.35 -8.15 10.81
C ARG A 269 -18.71 -8.80 10.97
#